data_8c55799c3d6c637f27c8014d405d8091
#
_entry.id   8c55799c3d6c637f27c8014d405d8091
#
_cell.length_a   1.000
_cell.length_b   1.000
_cell.length_c   1.000
_cell.angle_alpha   90.00
_cell.angle_beta   90.00
_cell.angle_gamma   90.00
#
_symmetry.space_group_name_H-M   'P 1'
#
loop_
_entity.id
_entity.type
_entity.pdbx_description
1 polymer ?
#
loop_
_entity_poly.entity_id
_entity_poly.type
_entity_poly.pdbx_seq_one_letter_code
_entity_poly.pdbx_strand_id
1 'polypeptide(L)'
;MKKKVYIISHSHWDREWYMAYEQHHMRLVELMDDLLELFEKDPEFNSFHLDGQTIILDDYLQVRPEKRELVQQAITAGKLRIGPFYILQDDFLISSESNVRNMLIGMEESQKWGTPVMLSLIHISEPTR
;
A
#
# COMPACT_ATOMS: atom_id res chain seq x y z
N MET A 1 -23.60 -19.11 -17.73
CA MET A 1 -23.13 -18.64 -16.39
C MET A 1 -22.75 -17.18 -16.48
N LYS A 2 -23.26 -16.32 -15.59
CA LYS A 2 -22.77 -14.93 -15.47
C LYS A 2 -21.41 -14.97 -14.76
N LYS A 3 -20.38 -14.42 -15.38
CA LYS A 3 -19.06 -14.25 -14.76
C LYS A 3 -19.09 -13.01 -13.85
N LYS A 4 -18.49 -13.08 -12.67
CA LYS A 4 -18.30 -11.95 -11.77
C LYS A 4 -16.87 -11.46 -11.91
N VAL A 5 -16.69 -10.18 -12.15
CA VAL A 5 -15.38 -9.53 -12.29
C VAL A 5 -15.24 -8.56 -11.12
N TYR A 6 -14.07 -8.57 -10.47
CA TYR A 6 -13.69 -7.62 -9.45
C TYR A 6 -12.58 -6.73 -10.00
N ILE A 7 -12.72 -5.43 -9.84
CA ILE A 7 -11.70 -4.44 -10.22
C ILE A 7 -11.18 -3.83 -8.93
N ILE A 8 -9.85 -3.89 -8.74
CA ILE A 8 -9.16 -3.38 -7.57
C ILE A 8 -8.19 -2.31 -8.03
N SER A 9 -8.41 -1.07 -7.60
CA SER A 9 -7.45 0.02 -7.83
C SER A 9 -6.28 -0.15 -6.85
N HIS A 10 -5.07 -0.21 -7.38
CA HIS A 10 -3.87 -0.37 -6.58
C HIS A 10 -2.65 0.27 -7.25
N SER A 11 -1.55 0.42 -6.53
CA SER A 11 -0.25 0.74 -7.09
C SER A 11 0.71 -0.42 -6.85
N HIS A 12 1.49 -0.78 -7.87
CA HIS A 12 2.70 -1.57 -7.71
C HIS A 12 3.84 -0.58 -7.45
N TRP A 13 4.21 -0.39 -6.18
CA TRP A 13 5.19 0.62 -5.80
C TRP A 13 6.52 -0.02 -5.45
N ASP A 14 7.48 0.10 -6.38
CA ASP A 14 8.89 -0.20 -6.11
C ASP A 14 9.52 1.01 -5.42
N ARG A 15 9.98 0.82 -4.19
CA ARG A 15 10.59 1.89 -3.40
C ARG A 15 11.87 2.41 -4.03
N GLU A 16 12.61 1.53 -4.69
CA GLU A 16 13.79 1.81 -5.51
C GLU A 16 13.76 0.94 -6.76
N TRP A 17 13.97 1.52 -7.93
CA TRP A 17 13.99 0.80 -9.19
C TRP A 17 14.92 1.50 -10.18
N TYR A 18 14.39 2.21 -11.18
CA TYR A 18 15.16 2.84 -12.27
C TYR A 18 15.55 4.29 -11.96
N MET A 19 15.20 4.83 -10.82
CA MET A 19 15.55 6.16 -10.33
C MET A 19 16.14 6.06 -8.93
N ALA A 20 16.88 7.08 -8.52
CA ALA A 20 17.34 7.18 -7.14
C ALA A 20 16.17 7.28 -6.14
N TYR A 21 16.36 6.76 -4.94
CA TYR A 21 15.34 6.69 -3.89
C TYR A 21 14.58 8.02 -3.72
N GLU A 22 15.29 9.15 -3.59
CA GLU A 22 14.65 10.44 -3.38
C GLU A 22 13.74 10.87 -4.54
N GLN A 23 14.06 10.49 -5.76
CA GLN A 23 13.23 10.77 -6.92
C GLN A 23 11.93 9.94 -6.90
N HIS A 24 12.03 8.66 -6.51
CA HIS A 24 10.85 7.81 -6.28
C HIS A 24 10.03 8.32 -5.10
N HIS A 25 10.69 8.71 -4.01
CA HIS A 25 10.06 9.24 -2.81
C HIS A 25 9.21 10.48 -3.10
N MET A 26 9.74 11.43 -3.90
CA MET A 26 8.95 12.60 -4.33
C MET A 26 7.70 12.22 -5.13
N ARG A 27 7.81 11.23 -6.03
CA ARG A 27 6.64 10.72 -6.76
C ARG A 27 5.63 10.01 -5.87
N LEU A 28 6.11 9.34 -4.83
CA LEU A 28 5.23 8.76 -3.81
C LEU A 28 4.42 9.84 -3.09
N VAL A 29 5.08 10.94 -2.71
CA VAL A 29 4.42 12.07 -2.06
C VAL A 29 3.34 12.65 -2.97
N GLU A 30 3.64 12.87 -4.25
CA GLU A 30 2.66 13.33 -5.25
C GLU A 30 1.48 12.36 -5.39
N LEU A 31 1.76 11.05 -5.53
CA LEU A 31 0.73 10.01 -5.62
C LEU A 31 -0.19 10.03 -4.40
N MET A 32 0.37 10.12 -3.20
CA MET A 32 -0.41 10.09 -1.96
C MET A 32 -1.22 11.37 -1.77
N ASP A 33 -0.66 12.54 -2.11
CA ASP A 33 -1.37 13.81 -2.07
C ASP A 33 -2.58 13.78 -3.04
N ASP A 34 -2.38 13.35 -4.30
CA ASP A 34 -3.43 13.21 -5.30
C ASP A 34 -4.51 12.20 -4.88
N LEU A 35 -4.09 11.07 -4.30
CA LEU A 35 -4.99 10.02 -3.84
C LEU A 35 -5.90 10.48 -2.70
N LEU A 36 -5.34 11.18 -1.72
CA LEU A 36 -6.11 11.73 -0.61
C LEU A 36 -7.08 12.81 -1.08
N GLU A 37 -6.66 13.65 -2.02
CA GLU A 37 -7.53 14.65 -2.66
C GLU A 37 -8.67 13.99 -3.46
N LEU A 38 -8.37 12.91 -4.19
CA LEU A 38 -9.35 12.16 -4.96
C LEU A 38 -10.42 11.53 -4.05
N PHE A 39 -10.03 10.98 -2.90
CA PHE A 39 -10.98 10.44 -1.91
C PHE A 39 -11.93 11.49 -1.36
N GLU A 40 -11.54 12.75 -1.34
CA GLU A 40 -12.37 13.86 -0.90
C GLU A 40 -13.29 14.34 -2.01
N LYS A 41 -12.78 14.47 -3.25
CA LYS A 41 -13.50 15.05 -4.39
C LYS A 41 -14.46 14.09 -5.07
N ASP A 42 -14.13 12.79 -5.09
CA ASP A 42 -14.92 11.77 -5.80
C ASP A 42 -15.44 10.70 -4.82
N PRO A 43 -16.72 10.78 -4.42
CA PRO A 43 -17.32 9.79 -3.54
C PRO A 43 -17.44 8.39 -4.16
N GLU A 44 -17.39 8.27 -5.49
CA GLU A 44 -17.45 6.97 -6.19
C GLU A 44 -16.09 6.28 -6.15
N PHE A 45 -14.99 7.03 -6.05
CA PHE A 45 -13.65 6.49 -5.85
C PHE A 45 -13.42 6.21 -4.36
N ASN A 46 -13.77 5.00 -3.95
CA ASN A 46 -13.88 4.66 -2.53
C ASN A 46 -12.92 3.58 -2.05
N SER A 47 -11.99 3.12 -2.87
CA SER A 47 -11.02 2.10 -2.47
C SER A 47 -9.75 2.14 -3.32
N PHE A 48 -8.61 2.20 -2.65
CA PHE A 48 -7.29 2.06 -3.24
C PHE A 48 -6.39 1.19 -2.34
N HIS A 49 -5.61 0.31 -2.94
CA HIS A 49 -4.74 -0.62 -2.23
C HIS A 49 -3.27 -0.25 -2.45
N LEU A 50 -2.52 -0.10 -1.36
CA LEU A 50 -1.07 0.17 -1.40
C LEU A 50 -0.24 -1.11 -1.60
N ASP A 51 -0.80 -2.06 -2.34
CA ASP A 51 -0.18 -3.31 -2.77
C ASP A 51 0.46 -4.14 -1.64
N GLY A 52 -0.16 -4.09 -0.46
CA GLY A 52 0.27 -4.87 0.69
C GLY A 52 1.46 -4.30 1.46
N GLN A 53 1.83 -3.03 1.26
CA GLN A 53 2.97 -2.40 1.91
C GLN A 53 2.55 -1.38 2.97
N THR A 54 3.30 -1.32 4.08
CA THR A 54 3.15 -0.29 5.11
C THR A 54 4.23 0.77 5.07
N ILE A 55 5.44 0.47 4.57
CA ILE A 55 6.57 1.41 4.47
C ILE A 55 6.22 2.68 3.71
N ILE A 56 5.29 2.60 2.76
CA ILE A 56 4.77 3.74 2.00
C ILE A 56 4.23 4.84 2.92
N LEU A 57 3.59 4.45 4.03
CA LEU A 57 3.04 5.42 4.99
C LEU A 57 4.15 6.13 5.75
N ASP A 58 5.22 5.42 6.12
CA ASP A 58 6.37 6.02 6.80
C ASP A 58 7.09 7.00 5.87
N ASP A 59 7.36 6.58 4.63
CA ASP A 59 7.99 7.40 3.61
C ASP A 59 7.15 8.67 3.32
N TYR A 60 5.84 8.54 3.16
CA TYR A 60 4.96 9.67 2.93
C TYR A 60 4.94 10.65 4.11
N LEU A 61 4.75 10.12 5.32
CA LEU A 61 4.63 10.94 6.54
C LEU A 61 5.96 11.53 7.02
N GLN A 62 7.08 11.06 6.51
CA GLN A 62 8.37 11.73 6.70
C GLN A 62 8.38 13.13 6.06
N VAL A 63 7.69 13.30 4.94
CA VAL A 63 7.58 14.56 4.20
C VAL A 63 6.32 15.34 4.56
N ARG A 64 5.22 14.62 4.83
CA ARG A 64 3.89 15.19 5.10
C ARG A 64 3.35 14.79 6.48
N PRO A 65 4.04 15.09 7.58
CA PRO A 65 3.59 14.66 8.92
C PRO A 65 2.21 15.21 9.30
N GLU A 66 1.84 16.37 8.77
CA GLU A 66 0.54 17.02 8.99
C GLU A 66 -0.64 16.23 8.37
N LYS A 67 -0.36 15.33 7.44
CA LYS A 67 -1.39 14.50 6.79
C LYS A 67 -1.74 13.22 7.55
N ARG A 68 -1.09 12.96 8.69
CA ARG A 68 -1.26 11.71 9.45
C ARG A 68 -2.72 11.42 9.79
N GLU A 69 -3.47 12.42 10.26
CA GLU A 69 -4.88 12.24 10.62
C GLU A 69 -5.75 11.93 9.40
N LEU A 70 -5.47 12.57 8.27
CA LEU A 70 -6.21 12.33 7.02
C LEU A 70 -5.96 10.91 6.49
N VAL A 71 -4.70 10.45 6.53
CA VAL A 71 -4.33 9.06 6.21
C VAL A 71 -5.06 8.08 7.12
N GLN A 72 -5.06 8.33 8.44
CA GLN A 72 -5.76 7.49 9.41
C GLN A 72 -7.26 7.42 9.13
N GLN A 73 -7.89 8.54 8.80
CA GLN A 73 -9.31 8.59 8.44
C GLN A 73 -9.60 7.78 7.16
N ALA A 74 -8.75 7.90 6.14
CA ALA A 74 -8.89 7.14 4.90
C ALA A 74 -8.77 5.63 5.12
N ILE A 75 -7.84 5.20 5.99
CA ILE A 75 -7.67 3.78 6.36
C ILE A 75 -8.88 3.29 7.18
N THR A 76 -9.31 4.05 8.18
CA THR A 76 -10.45 3.70 9.03
C THR A 76 -11.75 3.61 8.23
N ALA A 77 -11.93 4.50 7.24
CA ALA A 77 -13.07 4.47 6.32
C ALA A 77 -12.98 3.32 5.29
N GLY A 78 -11.88 2.58 5.24
CA GLY A 78 -11.63 1.51 4.26
C GLY A 78 -11.36 2.00 2.84
N LYS A 79 -11.14 3.30 2.67
CA LYS A 79 -10.79 3.90 1.38
C LYS A 79 -9.33 3.60 1.00
N LEU A 80 -8.42 3.69 1.95
CA LEU A 80 -7.02 3.32 1.79
C LEU A 80 -6.75 2.00 2.50
N ARG A 81 -6.23 1.02 1.76
CA ARG A 81 -5.98 -0.34 2.25
C ARG A 81 -4.49 -0.63 2.28
N ILE A 82 -4.02 -1.19 3.38
CA ILE A 82 -2.61 -1.44 3.69
C ILE A 82 -2.37 -2.86 4.20
N GLY A 83 -1.10 -3.26 4.26
CA GLY A 83 -0.64 -4.56 4.78
C GLY A 83 -0.86 -5.70 3.78
N PRO A 84 -0.38 -6.92 4.08
CA PRO A 84 0.18 -7.36 5.35
C PRO A 84 1.69 -7.18 5.50
N PHE A 85 2.41 -6.81 4.43
CA PHE A 85 3.86 -6.73 4.43
C PHE A 85 4.36 -5.35 4.89
N TYR A 86 5.59 -5.30 5.40
CA TYR A 86 6.28 -4.03 5.62
C TYR A 86 6.68 -3.38 4.30
N ILE A 87 7.37 -4.17 3.45
CA ILE A 87 7.76 -3.78 2.10
C ILE A 87 7.41 -4.90 1.12
N LEU A 88 7.07 -4.55 -0.12
CA LEU A 88 6.91 -5.54 -1.16
C LEU A 88 8.28 -6.14 -1.51
N GLN A 89 8.41 -7.43 -1.32
CA GLN A 89 9.65 -8.17 -1.54
C GLN A 89 9.61 -8.99 -2.82
N ASP A 90 10.77 -9.37 -3.29
CA ASP A 90 10.92 -10.42 -4.29
C ASP A 90 11.12 -11.76 -3.57
N ASP A 91 10.05 -12.54 -3.47
CA ASP A 91 9.96 -13.75 -2.65
C ASP A 91 11.04 -14.79 -2.95
N PHE A 92 11.48 -14.87 -4.21
CA PHE A 92 12.48 -15.86 -4.65
C PHE A 92 13.93 -15.39 -4.47
N LEU A 93 14.15 -14.11 -4.23
CA LEU A 93 15.49 -13.51 -4.12
C LEU A 93 15.93 -13.27 -2.68
N ILE A 94 14.99 -13.26 -1.73
CA ILE A 94 15.29 -13.03 -0.32
C ILE A 94 15.25 -14.34 0.49
N SER A 95 15.86 -14.31 1.69
CA SER A 95 15.82 -15.47 2.59
C SER A 95 14.42 -15.69 3.17
N SER A 96 14.13 -16.96 3.52
CA SER A 96 12.87 -17.31 4.20
C SER A 96 12.70 -16.53 5.52
N GLU A 97 13.78 -16.30 6.25
CA GLU A 97 13.78 -15.49 7.47
C GLU A 97 13.39 -14.03 7.19
N SER A 98 13.90 -13.44 6.10
CA SER A 98 13.53 -12.08 5.69
C SER A 98 12.05 -11.99 5.33
N ASN A 99 11.50 -12.99 4.63
CA ASN A 99 10.07 -13.06 4.31
C ASN A 99 9.20 -13.08 5.58
N VAL A 100 9.54 -13.95 6.54
CA VAL A 100 8.80 -14.05 7.80
C VAL A 100 8.86 -12.73 8.56
N ARG A 101 10.03 -12.11 8.70
CA ARG A 101 10.18 -10.83 9.40
C ARG A 101 9.45 -9.70 8.69
N ASN A 102 9.51 -9.63 7.38
CA ASN A 102 8.81 -8.64 6.59
C ASN A 102 7.29 -8.68 6.86
N MET A 103 6.71 -9.88 6.89
CA MET A 103 5.29 -10.05 7.22
C MET A 103 5.00 -9.72 8.68
N LEU A 104 5.82 -10.17 9.64
CA LEU A 104 5.62 -9.87 11.06
C LEU A 104 5.64 -8.37 11.33
N ILE A 105 6.64 -7.66 10.79
CA ILE A 105 6.75 -6.20 10.93
C ILE A 105 5.57 -5.52 10.25
N GLY A 106 5.23 -5.93 9.03
CA GLY A 106 4.10 -5.35 8.29
C GLY A 106 2.77 -5.52 9.01
N MET A 107 2.54 -6.67 9.63
CA MET A 107 1.36 -6.92 10.46
C MET A 107 1.33 -6.02 11.70
N GLU A 108 2.46 -5.88 12.39
CA GLU A 108 2.59 -5.00 13.55
C GLU A 108 2.35 -3.53 13.17
N GLU A 109 2.99 -3.05 12.10
CA GLU A 109 2.79 -1.69 11.59
C GLU A 109 1.34 -1.46 11.15
N SER A 110 0.75 -2.41 10.42
CA SER A 110 -0.65 -2.31 9.98
C SER A 110 -1.62 -2.17 11.16
N GLN A 111 -1.38 -2.88 12.27
CA GLN A 111 -2.24 -2.82 13.46
C GLN A 111 -2.25 -1.43 14.11
N LYS A 112 -1.20 -0.63 13.96
CA LYS A 112 -1.16 0.76 14.44
C LYS A 112 -2.16 1.67 13.70
N TRP A 113 -2.52 1.29 12.47
CA TRP A 113 -3.43 2.02 11.61
C TRP A 113 -4.85 1.43 11.60
N GLY A 114 -4.99 0.14 11.88
CA GLY A 114 -6.26 -0.57 11.84
C GLY A 114 -6.08 -2.06 11.55
N THR A 115 -7.01 -2.66 10.82
CA THR A 115 -6.93 -4.06 10.43
C THR A 115 -6.19 -4.20 9.09
N PRO A 116 -5.10 -4.98 9.04
CA PRO A 116 -4.41 -5.22 7.78
C PRO A 116 -5.30 -5.94 6.77
N VAL A 117 -5.18 -5.58 5.51
CA VAL A 117 -5.82 -6.29 4.41
C VAL A 117 -4.86 -7.35 3.89
N MET A 118 -5.26 -8.62 3.96
CA MET A 118 -4.46 -9.77 3.53
C MET A 118 -4.54 -9.93 2.01
N LEU A 119 -4.14 -8.90 1.29
CA LEU A 119 -4.16 -8.84 -0.17
C LEU A 119 -2.90 -8.12 -0.66
N SER A 120 -2.25 -8.66 -1.67
CA SER A 120 -1.12 -8.03 -2.35
C SER A 120 -1.13 -8.36 -3.84
N LEU A 121 -0.16 -7.86 -4.57
CA LEU A 121 0.02 -8.07 -6.01
C LEU A 121 -0.08 -9.55 -6.42
N ILE A 122 0.48 -10.46 -5.64
CA ILE A 122 0.43 -11.91 -5.92
C ILE A 122 -1.00 -12.46 -6.00
N HIS A 123 -1.97 -11.80 -5.34
CA HIS A 123 -3.38 -12.18 -5.40
C HIS A 123 -4.15 -11.44 -6.51
N ILE A 124 -3.63 -10.29 -6.96
CA ILE A 124 -4.31 -9.38 -7.88
C ILE A 124 -3.90 -9.66 -9.33
N SER A 125 -2.61 -9.72 -9.61
CA SER A 125 -2.07 -9.79 -10.97
C SER A 125 -1.32 -11.08 -11.31
N GLU A 126 -1.00 -11.90 -10.32
CA GLU A 126 -0.41 -13.21 -10.51
C GLU A 126 -1.38 -14.31 -10.08
N PRO A 127 -2.33 -14.70 -10.95
CA PRO A 127 -3.25 -15.77 -10.62
C PRO A 127 -2.47 -17.06 -10.40
N THR A 128 -2.68 -17.69 -9.25
CA THR A 128 -2.16 -19.03 -8.97
C THR A 128 -2.57 -20.00 -10.06
N ARG A 129 -1.61 -20.64 -10.66
CA ARG A 129 -1.81 -21.71 -11.64
C ARG A 129 -2.30 -22.98 -10.95
#